data_61da8ac95b8b6b673ced5ea7876990ea
#
_entry.id   61da8ac95b8b6b673ced5ea7876990ea
#
_cell.length_a   1.000
_cell.length_b   1.000
_cell.length_c   1.000
_cell.angle_alpha   90.00
_cell.angle_beta   90.00
_cell.angle_gamma   90.00
#
_symmetry.space_group_name_H-M   'P 1'
#
loop_
_entity.id
_entity.type
_entity.pdbx_description
1 polymer ?
#
loop_
_entity_poly.entity_id
_entity_poly.type
_entity_poly.pdbx_seq_one_letter_code
_entity_poly.pdbx_strand_id
1 'polypeptide(L)'
;IRDRYYIFDTYDQLGAGCQALGVKYNDKDAKVCYTLEQDDIYSELETIHEWYQDGIINPDASTLSEGRVYNVWRVAQGWSTAAQTSWGPQMGKDVEVAKIGDTILSNDTVRGSINMISANTKYPEKCLQFLDLVNTDTTLRDMFYYGEEGVNFEYTDDNKVHKLNEDWTMAGYTQGTFFTVTQQDTDTVNQWDEVKELNENAVPSVLLGFTFDTSNVEDQLSNCTEVWLRYKSEVLTGVRDPKEAVPEIKEELMNAGFQDVLDEAQSQIDEFLANKQ
;
A
#
# COMPACT_ATOMS: atom_id res chain seq x y z
N ILE A 1 6.13 -13.89 -13.28
CA ILE A 1 5.72 -13.44 -11.94
C ILE A 1 6.99 -13.19 -11.13
N ARG A 2 7.02 -12.10 -10.39
CA ARG A 2 8.20 -11.72 -9.62
C ARG A 2 8.06 -12.03 -8.13
N ASP A 3 6.94 -11.59 -7.54
CA ASP A 3 6.72 -11.66 -6.10
C ASP A 3 5.23 -11.51 -5.76
N ARG A 4 4.91 -11.69 -4.49
CA ARG A 4 3.56 -11.57 -3.91
C ARG A 4 3.59 -10.74 -2.63
N TYR A 5 4.19 -9.55 -2.67
CA TYR A 5 4.31 -8.68 -1.49
C TYR A 5 2.98 -8.27 -0.85
N TYR A 6 1.87 -8.36 -1.59
CA TYR A 6 0.53 -8.00 -1.11
C TYR A 6 -0.19 -9.08 -0.27
N ILE A 7 0.46 -10.21 0.00
CA ILE A 7 -0.17 -11.26 0.83
C ILE A 7 -0.50 -10.79 2.26
N PHE A 8 0.19 -9.75 2.74
CA PHE A 8 -0.03 -9.17 4.07
C PHE A 8 -1.08 -8.06 4.11
N ASP A 9 -1.70 -7.69 2.98
CA ASP A 9 -2.67 -6.57 2.92
C ASP A 9 -3.92 -6.82 3.78
N THR A 10 -4.21 -8.07 4.14
CA THR A 10 -5.28 -8.45 5.06
C THR A 10 -4.89 -8.34 6.54
N TYR A 11 -3.68 -7.89 6.84
CA TYR A 11 -3.16 -7.69 8.19
C TYR A 11 -2.80 -6.23 8.43
N ASP A 12 -3.27 -5.66 9.55
CA ASP A 12 -2.78 -4.39 10.08
C ASP A 12 -1.40 -4.65 10.69
N GLN A 13 -0.36 -4.04 10.12
CA GLN A 13 1.05 -4.24 10.50
C GLN A 13 1.50 -3.27 11.59
N LEU A 14 0.57 -2.55 12.21
CA LEU A 14 0.77 -1.62 13.33
C LEU A 14 1.74 -0.47 13.04
N GLY A 15 2.12 -0.25 11.78
CA GLY A 15 3.18 0.70 11.42
C GLY A 15 4.58 0.30 11.90
N ALA A 16 4.76 -0.98 12.29
CA ALA A 16 5.97 -1.46 12.94
C ALA A 16 7.15 -1.73 11.98
N GLY A 17 6.91 -1.72 10.67
CA GLY A 17 7.96 -2.01 9.67
C GLY A 17 8.33 -3.49 9.53
N CYS A 18 7.84 -4.36 10.41
CA CYS A 18 8.07 -5.81 10.39
C CYS A 18 6.79 -6.54 9.97
N GLN A 19 6.71 -7.01 8.73
CA GLN A 19 5.52 -7.70 8.20
C GLN A 19 5.26 -9.08 8.84
N ALA A 20 6.22 -9.61 9.58
CA ALA A 20 6.05 -10.82 10.39
C ALA A 20 5.13 -10.59 11.62
N LEU A 21 4.86 -9.33 11.95
CA LEU A 21 3.95 -8.88 13.01
C LEU A 21 2.67 -8.33 12.39
N GLY A 22 1.51 -8.71 12.92
CA GLY A 22 0.26 -8.12 12.47
C GLY A 22 -0.98 -8.61 13.22
N VAL A 23 -2.09 -7.93 12.95
CA VAL A 23 -3.44 -8.29 13.39
C VAL A 23 -4.33 -8.39 12.16
N LYS A 24 -5.06 -9.49 11.99
CA LYS A 24 -5.97 -9.62 10.85
C LYS A 24 -7.05 -8.54 10.91
N TYR A 25 -7.28 -7.83 9.80
CA TYR A 25 -8.13 -6.62 9.76
C TYR A 25 -9.55 -6.83 10.31
N ASN A 26 -10.10 -8.04 10.20
CA ASN A 26 -11.46 -8.40 10.62
C ASN A 26 -11.50 -9.35 11.84
N ASP A 27 -10.39 -9.57 12.53
CA ASP A 27 -10.34 -10.36 13.75
C ASP A 27 -10.95 -9.58 14.91
N LYS A 28 -12.12 -10.05 15.39
CA LYS A 28 -12.86 -9.38 16.47
C LYS A 28 -12.13 -9.42 17.81
N ASP A 29 -11.27 -10.41 18.00
CA ASP A 29 -10.43 -10.56 19.19
C ASP A 29 -9.16 -9.72 19.09
N ALA A 30 -8.91 -9.13 17.91
CA ALA A 30 -7.77 -8.27 17.58
C ALA A 30 -6.42 -8.84 18.07
N LYS A 31 -6.23 -10.16 17.81
CA LYS A 31 -5.08 -10.88 18.31
C LYS A 31 -3.82 -10.58 17.49
N VAL A 32 -2.79 -10.11 18.18
CA VAL A 32 -1.46 -9.95 17.59
C VAL A 32 -0.85 -11.32 17.32
N CYS A 33 -0.30 -11.50 16.12
CA CYS A 33 0.24 -12.80 15.73
C CYS A 33 1.52 -12.71 14.89
N TYR A 34 2.23 -13.84 14.82
CA TYR A 34 3.24 -14.09 13.81
C TYR A 34 2.51 -14.43 12.50
N THR A 35 2.59 -13.50 11.53
CA THR A 35 1.78 -13.56 10.31
C THR A 35 2.12 -14.74 9.41
N LEU A 36 3.40 -15.16 9.36
CA LEU A 36 3.84 -16.24 8.46
C LEU A 36 3.29 -17.62 8.83
N GLU A 37 2.82 -17.81 10.07
CA GLU A 37 2.18 -19.08 10.51
C GLU A 37 0.65 -19.06 10.37
N GLN A 38 0.05 -17.95 9.91
CA GLN A 38 -1.39 -17.91 9.70
C GLN A 38 -1.74 -18.72 8.45
N ASP A 39 -2.79 -19.51 8.50
CA ASP A 39 -3.17 -20.47 7.46
C ASP A 39 -3.29 -19.81 6.06
N ASP A 40 -3.86 -18.61 6.00
CA ASP A 40 -4.01 -17.85 4.76
C ASP A 40 -2.66 -17.39 4.18
N ILE A 41 -1.78 -16.86 5.02
CA ILE A 41 -0.43 -16.46 4.59
C ILE A 41 0.41 -17.70 4.25
N TYR A 42 0.38 -18.72 5.10
CA TYR A 42 1.20 -19.91 4.90
C TYR A 42 0.84 -20.65 3.59
N SER A 43 -0.44 -20.80 3.28
CA SER A 43 -0.89 -21.40 2.01
C SER A 43 -0.48 -20.60 0.77
N GLU A 44 -0.45 -19.26 0.87
CA GLU A 44 0.08 -18.41 -0.20
C GLU A 44 1.59 -18.60 -0.37
N LEU A 45 2.35 -18.74 0.71
CA LEU A 45 3.80 -19.01 0.64
C LEU A 45 4.08 -20.38 0.01
N GLU A 46 3.31 -21.41 0.33
CA GLU A 46 3.43 -22.72 -0.33
C GLU A 46 3.16 -22.59 -1.85
N THR A 47 2.09 -21.88 -2.23
CA THR A 47 1.77 -21.62 -3.65
C THR A 47 2.87 -20.87 -4.37
N ILE A 48 3.45 -19.84 -3.74
CA ILE A 48 4.56 -19.08 -4.33
C ILE A 48 5.79 -19.97 -4.50
N HIS A 49 6.08 -20.84 -3.52
CA HIS A 49 7.19 -21.77 -3.60
C HIS A 49 6.99 -22.79 -4.74
N GLU A 50 5.79 -23.37 -4.88
CA GLU A 50 5.45 -24.24 -6.01
C GLU A 50 5.66 -23.53 -7.35
N TRP A 51 5.19 -22.29 -7.49
CA TRP A 51 5.39 -21.49 -8.71
C TRP A 51 6.87 -21.20 -9.00
N TYR A 52 7.70 -21.04 -7.97
CA TYR A 52 9.13 -20.89 -8.16
C TYR A 52 9.76 -22.21 -8.64
N GLN A 53 9.38 -23.35 -8.07
CA GLN A 53 9.86 -24.67 -8.49
C GLN A 53 9.44 -25.00 -9.93
N ASP A 54 8.24 -24.62 -10.33
CA ASP A 54 7.70 -24.81 -11.68
C ASP A 54 8.28 -23.82 -12.72
N GLY A 55 9.14 -22.89 -12.30
CA GLY A 55 9.72 -21.89 -13.18
C GLY A 55 8.76 -20.79 -13.63
N ILE A 56 7.61 -20.64 -12.98
CA ILE A 56 6.64 -19.56 -13.23
C ILE A 56 7.21 -18.24 -12.68
N ILE A 57 7.86 -18.30 -11.52
CA ILE A 57 8.59 -17.16 -10.94
C ILE A 57 10.02 -17.17 -11.47
N ASN A 58 10.55 -16.01 -11.81
CA ASN A 58 11.93 -15.89 -12.30
C ASN A 58 12.94 -16.44 -11.29
N PRO A 59 13.96 -17.20 -11.73
CA PRO A 59 14.98 -17.74 -10.81
C PRO A 59 15.74 -16.67 -10.01
N ASP A 60 15.85 -15.46 -10.56
CA ASP A 60 16.55 -14.31 -9.96
C ASP A 60 15.61 -13.33 -9.25
N ALA A 61 14.35 -13.70 -9.02
CA ALA A 61 13.32 -12.81 -8.45
C ALA A 61 13.73 -12.21 -7.11
N SER A 62 14.40 -12.99 -6.24
CA SER A 62 14.82 -12.52 -4.90
C SER A 62 15.92 -11.45 -4.92
N THR A 63 16.65 -11.33 -6.04
CA THR A 63 17.78 -10.41 -6.19
C THR A 63 17.51 -9.25 -7.14
N LEU A 64 16.35 -9.24 -7.81
CA LEU A 64 15.97 -8.15 -8.72
C LEU A 64 15.67 -6.88 -7.94
N SER A 65 16.37 -5.80 -8.24
CA SER A 65 16.13 -4.47 -7.67
C SER A 65 14.93 -3.75 -8.33
N GLU A 66 14.68 -4.02 -9.63
CA GLU A 66 13.64 -3.40 -10.41
C GLU A 66 12.77 -4.44 -11.12
N GLY A 67 11.47 -4.19 -11.17
CA GLY A 67 10.54 -5.01 -11.95
C GLY A 67 10.68 -4.71 -13.44
N ARG A 68 10.37 -5.70 -14.29
CA ARG A 68 10.24 -5.48 -15.74
C ARG A 68 9.06 -4.56 -15.98
N VAL A 69 9.18 -3.66 -16.95
CA VAL A 69 8.13 -2.74 -17.36
C VAL A 69 6.89 -3.48 -17.88
N TYR A 70 7.08 -4.64 -18.51
CA TYR A 70 6.02 -5.46 -19.06
C TYR A 70 5.93 -6.81 -18.34
N ASN A 71 4.75 -7.11 -17.78
CA ASN A 71 4.38 -8.40 -17.20
C ASN A 71 3.09 -8.88 -17.83
N VAL A 72 3.00 -10.18 -18.15
CA VAL A 72 1.76 -10.80 -18.67
C VAL A 72 0.68 -10.80 -17.58
N TRP A 73 1.10 -10.90 -16.34
CA TRP A 73 0.23 -10.94 -15.17
C TRP A 73 0.87 -10.21 -13.99
N ARG A 74 0.06 -9.49 -13.21
CA ARG A 74 0.53 -8.71 -12.06
C ARG A 74 -0.58 -8.61 -11.02
N VAL A 75 -0.23 -8.74 -9.73
CA VAL A 75 -1.05 -8.27 -8.61
C VAL A 75 -0.63 -6.84 -8.27
N ALA A 76 -1.62 -5.97 -8.09
CA ALA A 76 -1.38 -4.57 -7.74
C ALA A 76 -2.53 -4.05 -6.87
N GLN A 77 -2.25 -3.07 -6.03
CA GLN A 77 -3.29 -2.23 -5.44
C GLN A 77 -3.83 -1.28 -6.51
N GLY A 78 -5.14 -1.04 -6.48
CA GLY A 78 -5.76 -0.14 -7.44
C GLY A 78 -7.27 -0.34 -7.56
N TRP A 79 -7.81 0.06 -8.68
CA TRP A 79 -9.22 0.01 -9.01
C TRP A 79 -9.39 -0.51 -10.44
N SER A 80 -10.56 -1.04 -10.80
CA SER A 80 -10.72 -1.76 -12.07
C SER A 80 -10.59 -0.87 -13.30
N THR A 81 -11.09 0.36 -13.25
CA THR A 81 -10.98 1.32 -14.35
C THR A 81 -9.55 1.81 -14.60
N ALA A 82 -8.60 1.58 -13.69
CA ALA A 82 -7.18 1.81 -13.93
C ALA A 82 -6.61 0.97 -15.10
N ALA A 83 -7.26 -0.13 -15.46
CA ALA A 83 -6.95 -0.88 -16.67
C ALA A 83 -7.00 0.02 -17.93
N GLN A 84 -8.00 0.88 -18.01
CA GLN A 84 -8.22 1.77 -19.16
C GLN A 84 -7.49 3.10 -19.04
N THR A 85 -7.40 3.66 -17.81
CA THR A 85 -6.91 5.02 -17.57
C THR A 85 -5.41 5.10 -17.25
N SER A 86 -4.82 3.99 -16.81
CA SER A 86 -3.43 3.96 -16.35
C SER A 86 -2.63 2.80 -16.91
N TRP A 87 -3.03 1.56 -16.61
CA TRP A 87 -2.18 0.39 -16.91
C TRP A 87 -2.15 0.02 -18.38
N GLY A 88 -3.28 0.06 -19.08
CA GLY A 88 -3.36 -0.17 -20.52
C GLY A 88 -2.52 0.83 -21.31
N PRO A 89 -2.72 2.15 -21.10
CA PRO A 89 -1.89 3.19 -21.73
C PRO A 89 -0.40 3.03 -21.47
N GLN A 90 0.02 2.76 -20.22
CA GLN A 90 1.43 2.53 -19.86
C GLN A 90 2.03 1.32 -20.57
N MET A 91 1.25 0.29 -20.80
CA MET A 91 1.70 -0.94 -21.46
C MET A 91 1.51 -0.91 -22.98
N GLY A 92 0.75 0.04 -23.52
CA GLY A 92 0.35 0.07 -24.91
C GLY A 92 -0.46 -1.18 -25.32
N LYS A 93 -1.26 -1.72 -24.39
CA LYS A 93 -2.03 -2.96 -24.54
C LYS A 93 -3.36 -2.85 -23.80
N ASP A 94 -4.34 -3.61 -24.29
CA ASP A 94 -5.56 -3.84 -23.54
C ASP A 94 -5.25 -4.67 -22.30
N VAL A 95 -5.80 -4.28 -21.15
CA VAL A 95 -5.58 -4.90 -19.86
C VAL A 95 -6.92 -5.29 -19.26
N GLU A 96 -7.02 -6.53 -18.81
CA GLU A 96 -8.16 -7.03 -18.05
C GLU A 96 -7.83 -7.05 -16.56
N VAL A 97 -8.80 -6.75 -15.71
CA VAL A 97 -8.64 -6.68 -14.25
C VAL A 97 -9.66 -7.58 -13.57
N ALA A 98 -9.19 -8.33 -12.59
CA ALA A 98 -10.03 -9.05 -11.64
C ALA A 98 -9.74 -8.57 -10.21
N LYS A 99 -10.78 -8.13 -9.49
CA LYS A 99 -10.65 -7.74 -8.09
C LYS A 99 -10.44 -8.98 -7.23
N ILE A 100 -9.46 -8.92 -6.33
CA ILE A 100 -9.16 -9.94 -5.33
C ILE A 100 -9.34 -9.33 -3.94
N GLY A 101 -10.19 -9.94 -3.13
CA GLY A 101 -10.42 -9.52 -1.74
C GLY A 101 -11.25 -8.23 -1.59
N ASP A 102 -11.34 -7.78 -0.35
CA ASP A 102 -12.08 -6.59 0.04
C ASP A 102 -11.25 -5.32 -0.14
N THR A 103 -11.93 -4.19 -0.25
CA THR A 103 -11.30 -2.88 -0.06
C THR A 103 -11.20 -2.63 1.43
N ILE A 104 -9.99 -2.52 1.97
CA ILE A 104 -9.73 -2.42 3.41
C ILE A 104 -9.36 -0.99 3.76
N LEU A 105 -9.98 -0.46 4.82
CA LEU A 105 -9.63 0.80 5.44
C LEU A 105 -8.83 0.52 6.72
N SER A 106 -7.53 0.74 6.66
CA SER A 106 -6.61 0.58 7.80
C SER A 106 -5.88 1.87 8.11
N ASN A 107 -5.13 1.90 9.21
CA ASN A 107 -4.28 3.04 9.53
C ASN A 107 -3.24 3.31 8.42
N ASP A 108 -2.67 2.25 7.85
CA ASP A 108 -1.67 2.36 6.78
C ASP A 108 -2.29 2.91 5.49
N THR A 109 -3.49 2.47 5.11
CA THR A 109 -4.17 2.99 3.92
C THR A 109 -4.55 4.46 4.05
N VAL A 110 -4.96 4.91 5.25
CA VAL A 110 -5.26 6.33 5.53
C VAL A 110 -4.01 7.20 5.53
N ARG A 111 -2.87 6.65 5.98
CA ARG A 111 -1.59 7.37 6.11
C ARG A 111 -0.68 7.23 4.87
N GLY A 112 -1.17 6.71 3.76
CA GLY A 112 -0.40 6.46 2.54
C GLY A 112 0.34 7.67 2.00
N SER A 113 -0.18 8.90 2.23
CA SER A 113 0.49 10.16 1.94
C SER A 113 0.12 11.21 2.98
N ILE A 114 1.12 11.89 3.52
CA ILE A 114 0.94 12.89 4.57
C ILE A 114 1.59 14.20 4.13
N ASN A 115 0.82 15.30 4.20
CA ASN A 115 1.35 16.63 4.03
C ASN A 115 1.63 17.25 5.40
N MET A 116 2.81 17.85 5.56
CA MET A 116 3.25 18.46 6.81
C MET A 116 3.62 19.92 6.61
N ILE A 117 3.31 20.74 7.61
CA ILE A 117 3.74 22.13 7.67
C ILE A 117 4.91 22.21 8.69
N SER A 118 6.04 22.76 8.26
CA SER A 118 7.20 22.92 9.14
C SER A 118 6.84 23.78 10.35
N ALA A 119 7.18 23.33 11.56
CA ALA A 119 7.03 24.12 12.79
C ALA A 119 7.83 25.44 12.78
N ASN A 120 8.86 25.53 11.91
CA ASN A 120 9.70 26.73 11.79
C ASN A 120 9.19 27.71 10.72
N THR A 121 8.04 27.44 10.05
CA THR A 121 7.51 28.35 9.06
C THR A 121 7.09 29.68 9.68
N LYS A 122 7.34 30.78 8.99
CA LYS A 122 6.86 32.12 9.36
C LYS A 122 5.42 32.39 8.87
N TYR A 123 4.87 31.46 8.07
CA TYR A 123 3.59 31.66 7.37
C TYR A 123 2.69 30.42 7.44
N PRO A 124 2.37 29.90 8.65
CA PRO A 124 1.60 28.66 8.80
C PRO A 124 0.19 28.77 8.17
N GLU A 125 -0.46 29.93 8.30
CA GLU A 125 -1.78 30.18 7.72
C GLU A 125 -1.76 30.13 6.17
N LYS A 126 -0.69 30.65 5.54
CA LYS A 126 -0.55 30.58 4.08
C LYS A 126 -0.29 29.15 3.62
N CYS A 127 0.45 28.35 4.39
CA CYS A 127 0.63 26.94 4.11
C CYS A 127 -0.68 26.18 4.18
N LEU A 128 -1.52 26.45 5.19
CA LEU A 128 -2.86 25.86 5.29
C LEU A 128 -3.77 26.30 4.13
N GLN A 129 -3.78 27.58 3.79
CA GLN A 129 -4.54 28.08 2.62
C GLN A 129 -4.10 27.40 1.31
N PHE A 130 -2.79 27.18 1.13
CA PHE A 130 -2.28 26.46 -0.04
C PHE A 130 -2.75 25.00 -0.06
N LEU A 131 -2.68 24.29 1.06
CA LEU A 131 -3.17 22.91 1.17
C LEU A 131 -4.69 22.81 0.96
N ASP A 132 -5.46 23.81 1.44
CA ASP A 132 -6.89 23.91 1.18
C ASP A 132 -7.17 24.09 -0.32
N LEU A 133 -6.49 25.03 -0.98
CA LEU A 133 -6.64 25.26 -2.41
C LEU A 133 -6.31 24.04 -3.26
N VAL A 134 -5.23 23.29 -2.94
CA VAL A 134 -4.87 22.07 -3.67
C VAL A 134 -5.97 21.00 -3.59
N ASN A 135 -6.82 21.04 -2.56
CA ASN A 135 -7.93 20.10 -2.38
C ASN A 135 -9.28 20.62 -2.88
N THR A 136 -9.43 21.93 -3.11
CA THR A 136 -10.74 22.56 -3.41
C THR A 136 -10.78 23.30 -4.74
N ASP A 137 -9.64 23.76 -5.25
CA ASP A 137 -9.54 24.49 -6.53
C ASP A 137 -9.13 23.55 -7.65
N THR A 138 -10.04 23.31 -8.60
CA THR A 138 -9.82 22.41 -9.74
C THR A 138 -8.68 22.87 -10.62
N THR A 139 -8.57 24.18 -10.90
CA THR A 139 -7.52 24.70 -11.77
C THR A 139 -6.12 24.47 -11.18
N LEU A 140 -5.95 24.80 -9.89
CA LEU A 140 -4.70 24.54 -9.20
C LEU A 140 -4.39 23.03 -9.14
N ARG A 141 -5.42 22.21 -8.90
CA ARG A 141 -5.27 20.76 -8.86
C ARG A 141 -4.86 20.17 -10.20
N ASP A 142 -5.44 20.65 -11.29
CA ASP A 142 -5.11 20.21 -12.64
C ASP A 142 -3.67 20.63 -13.01
N MET A 143 -3.23 21.85 -12.63
CA MET A 143 -1.84 22.27 -12.80
C MET A 143 -0.86 21.35 -12.05
N PHE A 144 -1.20 20.91 -10.84
CA PHE A 144 -0.38 19.95 -10.11
C PHE A 144 -0.34 18.58 -10.79
N TYR A 145 -1.48 18.12 -11.33
CA TYR A 145 -1.63 16.79 -11.88
C TYR A 145 -1.14 16.67 -13.32
N TYR A 146 -1.42 17.68 -14.15
CA TYR A 146 -1.14 17.68 -15.59
C TYR A 146 0.02 18.59 -16.02
N GLY A 147 0.46 19.50 -15.16
CA GLY A 147 1.53 20.46 -15.45
C GLY A 147 1.01 21.87 -15.77
N GLU A 148 1.65 22.57 -16.69
CA GLU A 148 1.32 23.95 -17.09
C GLU A 148 0.37 23.96 -18.27
N GLU A 149 -0.74 24.71 -18.16
CA GLU A 149 -1.70 24.93 -19.24
C GLU A 149 -1.05 25.62 -20.44
N GLY A 150 -1.32 25.14 -21.64
CA GLY A 150 -0.69 25.60 -22.89
C GLY A 150 0.71 25.06 -23.15
N VAL A 151 1.30 24.34 -22.18
CA VAL A 151 2.62 23.68 -22.30
C VAL A 151 2.48 22.16 -22.24
N ASN A 152 1.90 21.64 -21.14
CA ASN A 152 1.74 20.20 -20.92
C ASN A 152 0.33 19.71 -21.24
N PHE A 153 -0.66 20.58 -21.05
CA PHE A 153 -2.06 20.29 -21.35
C PHE A 153 -2.83 21.53 -21.80
N GLU A 154 -4.03 21.32 -22.33
CA GLU A 154 -5.01 22.37 -22.61
C GLU A 154 -6.41 21.88 -22.26
N TYR A 155 -7.32 22.82 -21.97
CA TYR A 155 -8.73 22.48 -21.79
C TYR A 155 -9.44 22.42 -23.14
N THR A 156 -10.27 21.41 -23.31
CA THR A 156 -11.15 21.26 -24.47
C THR A 156 -12.45 22.06 -24.30
N ASP A 157 -13.23 22.25 -25.37
CA ASP A 157 -14.50 22.99 -25.35
C ASP A 157 -15.54 22.39 -24.39
N ASP A 158 -15.43 21.08 -24.08
CA ASP A 158 -16.28 20.36 -23.13
C ASP A 158 -15.67 20.27 -21.71
N ASN A 159 -14.71 21.11 -21.40
CA ASN A 159 -14.01 21.19 -20.09
C ASN A 159 -13.31 19.89 -19.68
N LYS A 160 -12.76 19.15 -20.61
CA LYS A 160 -11.84 18.06 -20.34
C LYS A 160 -10.40 18.52 -20.56
N VAL A 161 -9.46 17.73 -20.07
CA VAL A 161 -8.03 17.95 -20.28
C VAL A 161 -7.55 17.15 -21.49
N HIS A 162 -6.93 17.85 -22.45
CA HIS A 162 -6.14 17.25 -23.52
C HIS A 162 -4.66 17.36 -23.18
N LYS A 163 -3.94 16.23 -23.03
CA LYS A 163 -2.48 16.24 -22.80
C LYS A 163 -1.73 16.53 -24.10
N LEU A 164 -0.86 17.52 -24.07
CA LEU A 164 -0.01 17.91 -25.19
C LEU A 164 1.28 17.08 -25.26
N ASN A 165 1.77 16.59 -24.12
CA ASN A 165 2.98 15.77 -23.99
C ASN A 165 2.99 14.99 -22.68
N GLU A 166 4.03 14.16 -22.48
CA GLU A 166 4.23 13.35 -21.28
C GLU A 166 5.41 13.85 -20.41
N ASP A 167 5.84 15.10 -20.60
CA ASP A 167 7.01 15.67 -19.92
C ASP A 167 6.75 15.95 -18.43
N TRP A 168 5.47 16.10 -18.04
CA TRP A 168 5.05 16.25 -16.66
C TRP A 168 4.40 14.97 -16.14
N THR A 169 4.89 14.50 -15.00
CA THR A 169 4.29 13.38 -14.28
C THR A 169 4.23 13.68 -12.80
N MET A 170 3.12 13.32 -12.17
CA MET A 170 2.90 13.42 -10.74
C MET A 170 2.21 12.17 -10.22
N ALA A 171 2.67 11.65 -9.09
CA ALA A 171 1.93 10.66 -8.32
C ALA A 171 0.78 11.38 -7.60
N GLY A 172 -0.40 11.39 -8.21
CA GLY A 172 -1.53 12.22 -7.78
C GLY A 172 -2.02 12.00 -6.36
N TYR A 173 -1.72 10.82 -5.77
CA TYR A 173 -2.03 10.52 -4.37
C TYR A 173 -1.12 11.20 -3.35
N THR A 174 -0.02 11.82 -3.78
CA THR A 174 0.98 12.44 -2.88
C THR A 174 0.57 13.83 -2.40
N GLN A 175 -0.25 14.54 -3.17
CA GLN A 175 -0.71 15.88 -2.81
C GLN A 175 -2.13 16.12 -3.29
N GLY A 176 -3.01 16.46 -2.37
CA GLY A 176 -4.39 16.79 -2.68
C GLY A 176 -5.26 15.60 -3.06
N THR A 177 -6.54 15.87 -3.28
CA THR A 177 -7.53 14.87 -3.65
C THR A 177 -7.54 14.59 -5.15
N PHE A 178 -7.92 13.36 -5.53
CA PHE A 178 -8.25 13.04 -6.92
C PHE A 178 -9.63 13.53 -7.37
N PHE A 179 -10.53 13.81 -6.42
CA PHE A 179 -11.93 14.08 -6.73
C PHE A 179 -12.19 15.46 -7.35
N THR A 180 -11.17 16.31 -7.38
CA THR A 180 -11.19 17.62 -8.06
C THR A 180 -10.35 17.64 -9.34
N VAL A 181 -9.75 16.52 -9.74
CA VAL A 181 -8.99 16.42 -11.00
C VAL A 181 -9.94 16.32 -12.19
N THR A 182 -9.73 17.16 -13.19
CA THR A 182 -10.51 17.12 -14.42
C THR A 182 -10.16 15.87 -15.25
N GLN A 183 -11.18 15.22 -15.82
CA GLN A 183 -10.97 14.08 -16.72
C GLN A 183 -10.22 14.45 -17.98
N GLN A 184 -9.42 13.52 -18.49
CA GLN A 184 -8.85 13.64 -19.83
C GLN A 184 -9.92 13.39 -20.91
N ASP A 185 -9.73 13.96 -22.07
CA ASP A 185 -10.59 13.76 -23.24
C ASP A 185 -10.54 12.32 -23.77
N THR A 186 -9.43 11.63 -23.50
CA THR A 186 -9.23 10.21 -23.82
C THR A 186 -9.90 9.25 -22.84
N ASP A 187 -10.33 9.72 -21.67
CA ASP A 187 -10.96 8.89 -20.65
C ASP A 187 -12.38 8.52 -21.07
N THR A 188 -12.64 7.23 -21.15
CA THR A 188 -13.99 6.69 -21.47
C THR A 188 -14.87 6.56 -20.23
N VAL A 189 -14.26 6.60 -19.04
CA VAL A 189 -14.93 6.47 -17.74
C VAL A 189 -14.32 7.43 -16.74
N ASN A 190 -15.13 7.89 -15.76
CA ASN A 190 -14.59 8.61 -14.61
C ASN A 190 -14.08 7.62 -13.56
N GLN A 191 -12.78 7.37 -13.56
CA GLN A 191 -12.15 6.46 -12.61
C GLN A 191 -12.32 6.89 -11.14
N TRP A 192 -12.49 8.18 -10.88
CA TRP A 192 -12.61 8.71 -9.51
C TRP A 192 -13.97 8.42 -8.87
N ASP A 193 -15.00 8.20 -9.68
CA ASP A 193 -16.30 7.75 -9.16
C ASP A 193 -16.21 6.32 -8.61
N GLU A 194 -15.49 5.42 -9.29
CA GLU A 194 -15.19 4.08 -8.77
C GLU A 194 -14.35 4.14 -7.49
N VAL A 195 -13.30 4.96 -7.47
CA VAL A 195 -12.44 5.11 -6.28
C VAL A 195 -13.24 5.64 -5.10
N LYS A 196 -14.17 6.59 -5.32
CA LYS A 196 -15.05 7.09 -4.28
C LYS A 196 -15.97 6.00 -3.74
N GLU A 197 -16.60 5.23 -4.63
CA GLU A 197 -17.46 4.11 -4.23
C GLU A 197 -16.66 3.04 -3.44
N LEU A 198 -15.44 2.71 -3.87
CA LEU A 198 -14.56 1.80 -3.15
C LEU A 198 -14.23 2.30 -1.75
N ASN A 199 -13.96 3.61 -1.60
CA ASN A 199 -13.68 4.20 -0.29
C ASN A 199 -14.92 4.20 0.61
N GLU A 200 -16.10 4.51 0.08
CA GLU A 200 -17.38 4.53 0.82
C GLU A 200 -17.79 3.14 1.32
N ASN A 201 -17.42 2.08 0.57
CA ASN A 201 -17.72 0.68 0.88
C ASN A 201 -16.54 -0.08 1.49
N ALA A 202 -15.46 0.60 1.86
CA ALA A 202 -14.30 -0.05 2.43
C ALA A 202 -14.61 -0.67 3.81
N VAL A 203 -14.06 -1.85 4.04
CA VAL A 203 -14.20 -2.56 5.32
C VAL A 203 -13.17 -2.01 6.30
N PRO A 204 -13.59 -1.42 7.43
CA PRO A 204 -12.64 -0.88 8.40
C PRO A 204 -11.90 -2.00 9.13
N SER A 205 -10.59 -1.81 9.33
CA SER A 205 -9.82 -2.63 10.26
C SER A 205 -10.35 -2.48 11.68
N VAL A 206 -10.33 -3.55 12.45
CA VAL A 206 -10.68 -3.54 13.88
C VAL A 206 -9.79 -2.57 14.68
N LEU A 207 -8.58 -2.31 14.18
CA LEU A 207 -7.60 -1.39 14.75
C LEU A 207 -7.62 0.02 14.16
N LEU A 208 -8.65 0.38 13.37
CA LEU A 208 -8.72 1.72 12.81
C LEU A 208 -8.73 2.78 13.91
N GLY A 209 -7.75 3.69 13.88
CA GLY A 209 -7.49 4.74 14.88
C GLY A 209 -6.48 4.34 15.96
N PHE A 210 -6.02 3.09 16.01
CA PHE A 210 -4.93 2.64 16.90
C PHE A 210 -3.58 3.16 16.40
N THR A 211 -2.68 3.45 17.34
CA THR A 211 -1.28 3.76 17.05
C THR A 211 -0.42 3.00 18.04
N PHE A 212 0.46 2.15 17.54
CA PHE A 212 1.40 1.41 18.38
C PHE A 212 2.52 2.33 18.86
N ASP A 213 2.67 2.48 20.17
CA ASP A 213 3.82 3.15 20.80
C ASP A 213 4.93 2.12 20.99
N THR A 214 5.99 2.25 20.22
CA THR A 214 7.12 1.32 20.23
C THR A 214 8.18 1.64 21.27
N SER A 215 8.01 2.69 22.07
CA SER A 215 9.04 3.21 22.97
C SER A 215 9.60 2.18 23.97
N ASN A 216 8.75 1.22 24.39
CA ASN A 216 9.15 0.16 25.34
C ASN A 216 9.89 -1.02 24.68
N VAL A 217 9.80 -1.16 23.34
CA VAL A 217 10.30 -2.32 22.58
C VAL A 217 11.06 -1.90 21.31
N GLU A 218 11.57 -0.68 21.27
CA GLU A 218 12.21 -0.09 20.08
C GLU A 218 13.42 -0.91 19.63
N ASP A 219 14.29 -1.33 20.55
CA ASP A 219 15.47 -2.13 20.24
C ASP A 219 15.08 -3.52 19.71
N GLN A 220 14.12 -4.19 20.37
CA GLN A 220 13.62 -5.50 19.96
C GLN A 220 12.95 -5.42 18.59
N LEU A 221 12.14 -4.41 18.36
CA LEU A 221 11.46 -4.21 17.07
C LEU A 221 12.46 -3.95 15.94
N SER A 222 13.50 -3.15 16.20
CA SER A 222 14.58 -2.92 15.24
C SER A 222 15.30 -4.21 14.88
N ASN A 223 15.67 -5.01 15.86
CA ASN A 223 16.33 -6.30 15.67
C ASN A 223 15.42 -7.27 14.89
N CYS A 224 14.14 -7.35 15.23
CA CYS A 224 13.16 -8.18 14.51
C CYS A 224 12.99 -7.72 13.04
N THR A 225 12.99 -6.42 12.81
CA THR A 225 12.92 -5.86 11.45
C THR A 225 14.15 -6.26 10.63
N GLU A 226 15.35 -6.23 11.21
CA GLU A 226 16.57 -6.69 10.55
C GLU A 226 16.52 -8.20 10.22
N VAL A 227 16.03 -9.03 11.15
CA VAL A 227 15.78 -10.45 10.88
C VAL A 227 14.85 -10.61 9.71
N TRP A 228 13.67 -9.98 9.74
CA TRP A 228 12.69 -10.08 8.66
C TRP A 228 13.25 -9.65 7.30
N LEU A 229 13.97 -8.54 7.23
CA LEU A 229 14.53 -8.01 5.98
C LEU A 229 15.56 -8.96 5.33
N ARG A 230 16.25 -9.78 6.11
CA ARG A 230 17.18 -10.80 5.57
C ARG A 230 16.45 -11.90 4.80
N TYR A 231 15.27 -12.29 5.26
CA TYR A 231 14.51 -13.42 4.70
C TYR A 231 13.42 -13.00 3.70
N LYS A 232 12.91 -11.78 3.86
CA LYS A 232 11.74 -11.27 3.14
C LYS A 232 11.77 -11.56 1.64
N SER A 233 12.89 -11.25 0.98
CA SER A 233 12.97 -11.37 -0.47
C SER A 233 12.89 -12.83 -0.92
N GLU A 234 13.58 -13.74 -0.24
CA GLU A 234 13.62 -15.16 -0.59
C GLU A 234 12.30 -15.87 -0.31
N VAL A 235 11.65 -15.51 0.80
CA VAL A 235 10.36 -16.10 1.19
C VAL A 235 9.24 -15.63 0.25
N LEU A 236 9.15 -14.31 0.00
CA LEU A 236 8.07 -13.73 -0.82
C LEU A 236 8.24 -13.97 -2.33
N THR A 237 9.36 -14.51 -2.76
CA THR A 237 9.58 -14.95 -4.14
C THR A 237 9.60 -16.46 -4.31
N GLY A 238 9.39 -17.20 -3.21
CA GLY A 238 9.30 -18.66 -3.22
C GLY A 238 10.65 -19.38 -3.35
N VAL A 239 11.76 -18.68 -3.26
CA VAL A 239 13.12 -19.28 -3.31
C VAL A 239 13.31 -20.28 -2.17
N ARG A 240 12.80 -19.94 -0.98
CA ARG A 240 12.88 -20.82 0.20
C ARG A 240 11.56 -21.57 0.41
N ASP A 241 11.70 -22.86 0.75
CA ASP A 241 10.58 -23.70 1.17
C ASP A 241 9.99 -23.15 2.50
N PRO A 242 8.71 -22.77 2.54
CA PRO A 242 8.09 -22.24 3.77
C PRO A 242 8.11 -23.24 4.93
N LYS A 243 8.15 -24.55 4.67
CA LYS A 243 8.29 -25.59 5.71
C LYS A 243 9.57 -25.47 6.52
N GLU A 244 10.65 -25.00 5.88
CA GLU A 244 11.94 -24.78 6.52
C GLU A 244 12.09 -23.31 6.98
N ALA A 245 11.71 -22.37 6.11
CA ALA A 245 11.92 -20.95 6.35
C ALA A 245 11.07 -20.38 7.49
N VAL A 246 9.79 -20.73 7.57
CA VAL A 246 8.87 -20.13 8.56
C VAL A 246 9.28 -20.45 9.99
N PRO A 247 9.60 -21.73 10.38
CA PRO A 247 10.08 -22.01 11.73
C PRO A 247 11.46 -21.42 12.02
N GLU A 248 12.38 -21.39 11.04
CA GLU A 248 13.70 -20.76 11.20
C GLU A 248 13.58 -19.25 11.48
N ILE A 249 12.79 -18.54 10.68
CA ILE A 249 12.53 -17.12 10.88
C ILE A 249 11.91 -16.86 12.25
N LYS A 250 10.96 -17.70 12.67
CA LYS A 250 10.34 -17.59 14.00
C LYS A 250 11.39 -17.71 15.11
N GLU A 251 12.27 -18.73 15.02
CA GLU A 251 13.32 -18.91 16.01
C GLU A 251 14.24 -17.69 16.11
N GLU A 252 14.68 -17.14 14.96
CA GLU A 252 15.52 -15.95 14.96
C GLU A 252 14.79 -14.70 15.48
N LEU A 253 13.52 -14.53 15.11
CA LEU A 253 12.69 -13.44 15.64
C LEU A 253 12.53 -13.54 17.16
N MET A 254 12.26 -14.76 17.71
CA MET A 254 12.14 -14.96 19.14
C MET A 254 13.45 -14.64 19.86
N ASN A 255 14.59 -15.02 19.28
CA ASN A 255 15.92 -14.67 19.81
C ASN A 255 16.20 -13.15 19.74
N ALA A 256 15.56 -12.43 18.80
CA ALA A 256 15.66 -10.98 18.67
C ALA A 256 14.70 -10.19 19.61
N GLY A 257 13.88 -10.88 20.41
CA GLY A 257 12.94 -10.26 21.35
C GLY A 257 11.52 -10.12 20.81
N PHE A 258 11.13 -10.91 19.80
CA PHE A 258 9.81 -10.82 19.17
C PHE A 258 8.64 -11.05 20.14
N GLN A 259 8.83 -11.92 21.17
CA GLN A 259 7.79 -12.13 22.17
C GLN A 259 7.47 -10.84 22.95
N ASP A 260 8.48 -10.06 23.31
CA ASP A 260 8.27 -8.79 24.01
C ASP A 260 7.49 -7.80 23.14
N VAL A 261 7.75 -7.79 21.81
CA VAL A 261 7.02 -6.95 20.84
C VAL A 261 5.56 -7.41 20.72
N LEU A 262 5.32 -8.71 20.65
CA LEU A 262 3.95 -9.27 20.60
C LEU A 262 3.15 -8.90 21.86
N ASP A 263 3.75 -9.07 23.03
CA ASP A 263 3.10 -8.83 24.33
C ASP A 263 2.80 -7.34 24.54
N GLU A 264 3.75 -6.45 24.20
CA GLU A 264 3.56 -5.01 24.26
C GLU A 264 2.46 -4.54 23.29
N ALA A 265 2.49 -5.02 22.05
CA ALA A 265 1.49 -4.66 21.06
C ALA A 265 0.08 -5.14 21.50
N GLN A 266 -0.05 -6.38 22.01
CA GLN A 266 -1.32 -6.90 22.51
C GLN A 266 -1.84 -6.10 23.70
N SER A 267 -0.96 -5.75 24.65
CA SER A 267 -1.33 -4.96 25.83
C SER A 267 -1.91 -3.60 25.45
N GLN A 268 -1.29 -2.90 24.49
CA GLN A 268 -1.77 -1.60 24.02
C GLN A 268 -3.07 -1.72 23.21
N ILE A 269 -3.24 -2.78 22.43
CA ILE A 269 -4.47 -3.05 21.68
C ILE A 269 -5.63 -3.34 22.64
N ASP A 270 -5.41 -4.14 23.68
CA ASP A 270 -6.44 -4.45 24.68
C ASP A 270 -6.91 -3.18 25.40
N GLU A 271 -5.96 -2.30 25.77
CA GLU A 271 -6.29 -0.99 26.35
C GLU A 271 -7.06 -0.09 25.38
N PHE A 272 -6.64 -0.01 24.11
CA PHE A 272 -7.32 0.75 23.08
C PHE A 272 -8.78 0.28 22.90
N LEU A 273 -9.00 -1.03 22.79
CA LEU A 273 -10.32 -1.59 22.60
C LEU A 273 -11.22 -1.40 23.82
N ALA A 274 -10.66 -1.50 25.03
CA ALA A 274 -11.40 -1.22 26.27
C ALA A 274 -11.88 0.24 26.35
N ASN A 275 -11.11 1.17 25.79
CA ASN A 275 -11.44 2.60 25.76
C ASN A 275 -12.33 3.02 24.57
N LYS A 276 -12.50 2.15 23.55
CA LYS A 276 -13.30 2.41 22.35
C LYS A 276 -14.82 2.18 22.58
N GLN A 277 -15.18 1.58 23.69
CA GLN A 277 -16.57 1.38 24.14
C GLN A 277 -17.08 2.68 24.75
#